data_766a9ebf6bff7f210b1810a42a67afbb
#
_entry.id   766a9ebf6bff7f210b1810a42a67afbb
#
_cell.length_a   1.000
_cell.length_b   1.000
_cell.length_c   1.000
_cell.angle_alpha   90.00
_cell.angle_beta   90.00
_cell.angle_gamma   90.00
#
_symmetry.space_group_name_H-M   'P 1'
#
loop_
_entity.id
_entity.type
_entity.pdbx_description
1 polymer ?
#
loop_
_entity_poly.entity_id
_entity_poly.type
_entity_poly.pdbx_seq_one_letter_code
_entity_poly.pdbx_strand_id
1 'polypeptide(L)'
;MLKKIALLLLLIAPMSVFAQKFGHIKSADVLTVMPEFTKAQTDIQAMQKQYEDEMKRATDELTKKYTEYQQEQANLPKNIQERRQKELQELQEKGMQFQQDAQQQLQKSYADMMEPIYKKIEDAIKAVGQEGGYTYIFDLNRTEIPYVNEAQSTDVTCLLYTSPSPRDRTRS
;
A
#
# COMPACT_ATOMS: atom_id res chain seq x y z
N MET A 1 -26.52 -58.71 -27.91
CA MET A 1 -25.64 -57.68 -28.55
C MET A 1 -26.00 -56.25 -28.13
N LEU A 2 -27.31 -55.90 -28.06
CA LEU A 2 -27.73 -54.53 -27.66
C LEU A 2 -27.22 -54.09 -26.26
N LYS A 3 -27.22 -54.99 -25.25
CA LYS A 3 -26.74 -54.69 -23.90
C LYS A 3 -25.25 -54.36 -23.83
N LYS A 4 -24.43 -54.95 -24.71
CA LYS A 4 -22.98 -54.64 -24.80
C LYS A 4 -22.70 -53.34 -25.50
N ILE A 5 -23.55 -52.94 -26.46
CA ILE A 5 -23.47 -51.66 -27.18
C ILE A 5 -23.92 -50.53 -26.24
N ALA A 6 -24.98 -50.74 -25.43
CA ALA A 6 -25.43 -49.76 -24.43
C ALA A 6 -24.37 -49.52 -23.34
N LEU A 7 -23.62 -50.55 -22.93
CA LEU A 7 -22.54 -50.43 -21.97
C LEU A 7 -21.34 -49.70 -22.56
N LEU A 8 -21.06 -49.87 -23.87
CA LEU A 8 -19.99 -49.15 -24.56
C LEU A 8 -20.32 -47.67 -24.76
N LEU A 9 -21.60 -47.35 -25.02
CA LEU A 9 -22.09 -45.95 -25.12
C LEU A 9 -22.05 -45.21 -23.76
N LEU A 10 -22.24 -45.92 -22.66
CA LEU A 10 -22.13 -45.32 -21.31
C LEU A 10 -20.69 -44.94 -20.92
N LEU A 11 -19.68 -45.63 -21.52
CA LEU A 11 -18.26 -45.35 -21.33
C LEU A 11 -17.76 -44.16 -22.16
N ILE A 12 -18.55 -43.68 -23.15
CA ILE A 12 -18.24 -42.50 -23.96
C ILE A 12 -19.03 -41.28 -23.47
N ALA A 13 -19.63 -41.34 -22.30
CA ALA A 13 -20.17 -40.13 -21.66
C ALA A 13 -19.05 -39.09 -21.61
N PRO A 14 -19.19 -37.93 -22.25
CA PRO A 14 -18.16 -36.90 -22.19
C PRO A 14 -17.94 -36.59 -20.71
N MET A 15 -16.80 -37.02 -20.16
CA MET A 15 -16.29 -36.40 -18.97
C MET A 15 -16.11 -34.93 -19.35
N SER A 16 -17.06 -34.10 -19.03
CA SER A 16 -16.91 -32.69 -19.07
C SER A 16 -15.79 -32.38 -18.06
N VAL A 17 -14.56 -32.50 -18.54
CA VAL A 17 -13.40 -32.00 -17.81
C VAL A 17 -13.66 -30.54 -17.73
N PHE A 18 -14.22 -30.08 -16.59
CA PHE A 18 -14.23 -28.67 -16.26
C PHE A 18 -12.77 -28.27 -16.20
N ALA A 19 -12.26 -27.77 -17.33
CA ALA A 19 -10.90 -27.29 -17.43
C ALA A 19 -10.82 -26.15 -16.41
N GLN A 20 -10.04 -26.37 -15.34
CA GLN A 20 -9.82 -25.35 -14.34
C GLN A 20 -9.21 -24.13 -15.04
N LYS A 21 -9.88 -22.99 -14.93
CA LYS A 21 -9.45 -21.76 -15.55
C LYS A 21 -8.57 -21.01 -14.56
N PHE A 22 -7.33 -20.74 -14.94
CA PHE A 22 -6.38 -19.97 -14.14
C PHE A 22 -6.20 -18.59 -14.72
N GLY A 23 -6.12 -17.60 -13.85
CA GLY A 23 -5.79 -16.22 -14.20
C GLY A 23 -4.61 -15.72 -13.38
N HIS A 24 -4.00 -14.66 -13.87
CA HIS A 24 -3.02 -13.90 -13.11
C HIS A 24 -3.19 -12.40 -13.35
N ILE A 25 -2.71 -11.61 -12.40
CA ILE A 25 -2.68 -10.15 -12.44
C ILE A 25 -1.32 -9.63 -12.02
N LYS A 26 -1.07 -8.38 -12.36
CA LYS A 26 0.02 -7.56 -11.86
C LYS A 26 -0.60 -6.38 -11.10
N SER A 27 -0.78 -6.53 -9.78
CA SER A 27 -1.43 -5.50 -8.96
C SER A 27 -0.67 -4.17 -8.97
N ALA A 28 0.66 -4.18 -9.15
CA ALA A 28 1.44 -2.96 -9.31
C ALA A 28 1.00 -2.14 -10.53
N ASP A 29 0.71 -2.79 -11.67
CA ASP A 29 0.24 -2.12 -12.88
C ASP A 29 -1.16 -1.52 -12.65
N VAL A 30 -2.03 -2.24 -11.93
CA VAL A 30 -3.36 -1.75 -11.53
C VAL A 30 -3.24 -0.49 -10.67
N LEU A 31 -2.37 -0.49 -9.67
CA LEU A 31 -2.15 0.66 -8.78
C LEU A 31 -1.76 1.92 -9.55
N THR A 32 -0.85 1.79 -10.54
CA THR A 32 -0.32 2.95 -11.27
C THR A 32 -1.36 3.74 -12.05
N VAL A 33 -2.47 3.10 -12.43
CA VAL A 33 -3.56 3.74 -13.18
C VAL A 33 -4.73 4.18 -12.30
N MET A 34 -4.68 3.87 -10.99
CA MET A 34 -5.73 4.27 -10.04
C MET A 34 -5.51 5.72 -9.59
N PRO A 35 -6.48 6.64 -9.81
CA PRO A 35 -6.37 8.02 -9.37
C PRO A 35 -6.27 8.16 -7.85
N GLU A 36 -6.90 7.25 -7.10
CA GLU A 36 -6.83 7.21 -5.64
C GLU A 36 -5.41 6.91 -5.16
N PHE A 37 -4.67 6.06 -5.87
CA PHE A 37 -3.26 5.76 -5.56
C PHE A 37 -2.37 6.97 -5.82
N THR A 38 -2.52 7.64 -6.97
CA THR A 38 -1.79 8.87 -7.29
C THR A 38 -2.06 9.96 -6.24
N LYS A 39 -3.33 10.09 -5.82
CA LYS A 39 -3.70 11.03 -4.76
C LYS A 39 -3.05 10.68 -3.43
N ALA A 40 -3.11 9.41 -3.01
CA ALA A 40 -2.48 8.94 -1.77
C ALA A 40 -0.96 9.20 -1.76
N GLN A 41 -0.27 8.94 -2.88
CA GLN A 41 1.15 9.26 -3.02
C GLN A 41 1.42 10.76 -2.86
N THR A 42 0.61 11.61 -3.49
CA THR A 42 0.76 13.07 -3.39
C THR A 42 0.53 13.55 -1.95
N ASP A 43 -0.51 13.04 -1.29
CA ASP A 43 -0.85 13.41 0.08
C ASP A 43 0.27 12.97 1.07
N ILE A 44 0.84 11.78 0.88
CA ILE A 44 1.99 11.30 1.68
C ILE A 44 3.24 12.15 1.46
N GLN A 45 3.56 12.48 0.20
CA GLN A 45 4.70 13.35 -0.11
C GLN A 45 4.53 14.74 0.50
N ALA A 46 3.32 15.30 0.45
CA ALA A 46 3.03 16.59 1.08
C ALA A 46 3.20 16.53 2.61
N MET A 47 2.73 15.47 3.24
CA MET A 47 2.88 15.23 4.67
C MET A 47 4.35 15.05 5.07
N GLN A 48 5.11 14.28 4.30
CA GLN A 48 6.55 14.09 4.51
C GLN A 48 7.28 15.43 4.47
N LYS A 49 6.99 16.24 3.43
CA LYS A 49 7.58 17.56 3.30
C LYS A 49 7.25 18.47 4.49
N GLN A 50 6.01 18.45 4.98
CA GLN A 50 5.63 19.22 6.17
C GLN A 50 6.45 18.82 7.41
N TYR A 51 6.66 17.52 7.63
CA TYR A 51 7.48 17.03 8.74
C TYR A 51 8.96 17.39 8.58
N GLU A 52 9.49 17.32 7.35
CA GLU A 52 10.86 17.75 7.03
C GLU A 52 11.05 19.25 7.30
N ASP A 53 10.11 20.09 6.87
CA ASP A 53 10.14 21.53 7.07
C ASP A 53 10.06 21.88 8.56
N GLU A 54 9.22 21.18 9.35
CA GLU A 54 9.10 21.40 10.79
C GLU A 54 10.35 20.92 11.55
N MET A 55 10.90 19.75 11.16
CA MET A 55 12.14 19.25 11.74
C MET A 55 13.30 20.20 11.49
N LYS A 56 13.35 20.78 10.27
CA LYS A 56 14.35 21.81 9.92
C LYS A 56 14.23 23.03 10.81
N ARG A 57 13.00 23.54 11.04
CA ARG A 57 12.76 24.68 11.94
C ARG A 57 13.23 24.39 13.37
N ALA A 58 12.89 23.22 13.90
CA ALA A 58 13.31 22.79 15.23
C ALA A 58 14.84 22.71 15.35
N THR A 59 15.51 22.20 14.33
CA THR A 59 16.97 22.11 14.26
C THR A 59 17.61 23.49 14.15
N ASP A 60 17.06 24.37 13.33
CA ASP A 60 17.55 25.75 13.17
C ASP A 60 17.40 26.52 14.49
N GLU A 61 16.27 26.35 15.21
CA GLU A 61 16.04 26.96 16.53
C GLU A 61 17.05 26.46 17.57
N LEU A 62 17.24 25.14 17.66
CA LEU A 62 18.23 24.52 18.57
C LEU A 62 19.63 25.06 18.30
N THR A 63 20.03 25.09 17.03
CA THR A 63 21.35 25.59 16.60
C THR A 63 21.54 27.05 16.97
N LYS A 64 20.54 27.90 16.73
CA LYS A 64 20.57 29.32 17.08
C LYS A 64 20.74 29.49 18.59
N LYS A 65 19.90 28.84 19.40
CA LYS A 65 19.95 28.96 20.89
C LYS A 65 21.25 28.40 21.44
N TYR A 66 21.79 27.34 20.85
CA TYR A 66 23.09 26.78 21.25
C TYR A 66 24.24 27.78 20.98
N THR A 67 24.24 28.40 19.79
CA THR A 67 25.25 29.40 19.40
C THR A 67 25.17 30.63 20.32
N GLU A 68 23.97 31.15 20.57
CA GLU A 68 23.76 32.27 21.54
C GLU A 68 24.28 31.92 22.92
N TYR A 69 23.96 30.73 23.42
CA TYR A 69 24.44 30.26 24.70
C TYR A 69 25.96 30.18 24.76
N GLN A 70 26.62 29.63 23.74
CA GLN A 70 28.09 29.56 23.67
C GLN A 70 28.76 30.93 23.72
N GLN A 71 28.20 31.94 23.05
CA GLN A 71 28.74 33.31 23.04
C GLN A 71 28.58 34.04 24.38
N GLU A 72 27.48 33.78 25.07
CA GLU A 72 27.13 34.51 26.31
C GLU A 72 27.57 33.77 27.59
N GLN A 73 27.87 32.47 27.52
CA GLN A 73 28.06 31.57 28.67
C GLN A 73 29.01 32.14 29.72
N ALA A 74 30.15 32.71 29.29
CA ALA A 74 31.19 33.25 30.21
C ALA A 74 30.69 34.44 31.06
N ASN A 75 29.67 35.16 30.56
CA ASN A 75 29.15 36.37 31.20
C ASN A 75 27.83 36.13 31.97
N LEU A 76 27.26 34.91 31.86
CA LEU A 76 25.98 34.59 32.49
C LEU A 76 26.16 34.15 33.97
N PRO A 77 25.28 34.57 34.88
CA PRO A 77 25.20 34.00 36.23
C PRO A 77 24.91 32.47 36.15
N LYS A 78 25.44 31.72 37.13
CA LYS A 78 25.40 30.27 37.15
C LYS A 78 23.98 29.66 37.01
N ASN A 79 23.02 30.25 37.72
CA ASN A 79 21.61 29.87 37.66
C ASN A 79 21.00 30.09 36.26
N ILE A 80 21.48 31.08 35.52
CA ILE A 80 21.04 31.34 34.15
C ILE A 80 21.69 30.33 33.18
N GLN A 81 22.97 30.00 33.37
CA GLN A 81 23.63 28.97 32.60
C GLN A 81 22.90 27.60 32.70
N GLU A 82 22.58 27.19 33.94
CA GLU A 82 21.85 25.94 34.23
C GLU A 82 20.47 25.92 33.53
N ARG A 83 19.74 27.02 33.58
CA ARG A 83 18.45 27.16 32.91
C ARG A 83 18.58 27.05 31.38
N ARG A 84 19.58 27.73 30.80
CA ARG A 84 19.82 27.66 29.36
C ARG A 84 20.22 26.26 28.91
N GLN A 85 21.07 25.57 29.67
CA GLN A 85 21.44 24.17 29.38
C GLN A 85 20.22 23.25 29.40
N LYS A 86 19.34 23.41 30.39
CA LYS A 86 18.10 22.65 30.49
C LYS A 86 17.18 22.92 29.30
N GLU A 87 17.03 24.18 28.90
CA GLU A 87 16.22 24.57 27.73
C GLU A 87 16.75 23.91 26.44
N LEU A 88 18.06 23.88 26.23
CA LEU A 88 18.68 23.23 25.08
C LEU A 88 18.43 21.71 25.08
N GLN A 89 18.55 21.09 26.27
CA GLN A 89 18.26 19.64 26.39
C GLN A 89 16.79 19.35 26.10
N GLU A 90 15.86 20.14 26.62
CA GLU A 90 14.42 19.99 26.37
C GLU A 90 14.08 20.16 24.88
N LEU A 91 14.73 21.09 24.17
CA LEU A 91 14.56 21.27 22.73
C LEU A 91 15.07 20.06 21.95
N GLN A 92 16.22 19.51 22.33
CA GLN A 92 16.76 18.31 21.70
C GLN A 92 15.84 17.10 21.91
N GLU A 93 15.36 16.89 23.15
CA GLU A 93 14.41 15.81 23.46
C GLU A 93 13.12 15.93 22.67
N LYS A 94 12.55 17.15 22.58
CA LYS A 94 11.37 17.42 21.75
C LYS A 94 11.60 17.14 20.27
N GLY A 95 12.78 17.50 19.74
CA GLY A 95 13.13 17.20 18.35
C GLY A 95 13.20 15.70 18.08
N MET A 96 13.80 14.92 18.96
CA MET A 96 13.86 13.46 18.85
C MET A 96 12.47 12.83 18.95
N GLN A 97 11.65 13.28 19.88
CA GLN A 97 10.27 12.81 20.03
C GLN A 97 9.44 13.12 18.79
N PHE A 98 9.53 14.34 18.27
CA PHE A 98 8.84 14.74 17.05
C PHE A 98 9.24 13.86 15.85
N GLN A 99 10.54 13.54 15.72
CA GLN A 99 11.01 12.65 14.64
C GLN A 99 10.37 11.25 14.73
N GLN A 100 10.28 10.69 15.94
CA GLN A 100 9.66 9.38 16.14
C GLN A 100 8.16 9.42 15.83
N ASP A 101 7.46 10.45 16.36
CA ASP A 101 6.03 10.63 16.14
C ASP A 101 5.72 10.85 14.65
N ALA A 102 6.53 11.63 13.95
CA ALA A 102 6.39 11.86 12.52
C ALA A 102 6.54 10.57 11.70
N GLN A 103 7.53 9.72 12.03
CA GLN A 103 7.72 8.42 11.36
C GLN A 103 6.51 7.50 11.58
N GLN A 104 6.03 7.40 12.82
CA GLN A 104 4.86 6.58 13.13
C GLN A 104 3.61 7.09 12.42
N GLN A 105 3.42 8.41 12.41
CA GLN A 105 2.26 9.03 11.76
C GLN A 105 2.29 8.84 10.24
N LEU A 106 3.47 8.94 9.60
CA LEU A 106 3.63 8.67 8.17
C LEU A 106 3.30 7.22 7.84
N GLN A 107 3.80 6.26 8.62
CA GLN A 107 3.48 4.83 8.41
C GLN A 107 1.99 4.56 8.57
N LYS A 108 1.38 5.11 9.61
CA LYS A 108 -0.05 4.97 9.85
C LYS A 108 -0.87 5.59 8.72
N SER A 109 -0.55 6.82 8.33
CA SER A 109 -1.27 7.52 7.26
C SER A 109 -1.14 6.78 5.92
N TYR A 110 0.06 6.23 5.63
CA TYR A 110 0.25 5.39 4.44
C TYR A 110 -0.65 4.14 4.48
N ALA A 111 -0.68 3.43 5.60
CA ALA A 111 -1.52 2.24 5.76
C ALA A 111 -3.01 2.59 5.60
N ASP A 112 -3.47 3.64 6.30
CA ASP A 112 -4.87 4.10 6.27
C ASP A 112 -5.32 4.52 4.86
N MET A 113 -4.43 5.15 4.07
CA MET A 113 -4.71 5.55 2.69
C MET A 113 -4.66 4.37 1.71
N MET A 114 -3.78 3.40 1.93
CA MET A 114 -3.60 2.25 1.04
C MET A 114 -4.64 1.15 1.27
N GLU A 115 -5.14 0.98 2.49
CA GLU A 115 -6.12 -0.05 2.83
C GLU A 115 -7.36 -0.03 1.91
N PRO A 116 -8.08 1.10 1.71
CA PRO A 116 -9.24 1.14 0.82
C PRO A 116 -8.87 0.89 -0.65
N ILE A 117 -7.65 1.24 -1.08
CA ILE A 117 -7.17 1.01 -2.44
C ILE A 117 -6.96 -0.49 -2.67
N TYR A 118 -6.26 -1.17 -1.76
CA TYR A 118 -6.08 -2.62 -1.83
C TYR A 118 -7.39 -3.37 -1.75
N LYS A 119 -8.31 -2.92 -0.90
CA LYS A 119 -9.64 -3.51 -0.82
C LYS A 119 -10.40 -3.38 -2.14
N LYS A 120 -10.30 -2.24 -2.82
CA LYS A 120 -10.92 -2.03 -4.13
C LYS A 120 -10.36 -2.99 -5.19
N ILE A 121 -9.04 -3.22 -5.20
CA ILE A 121 -8.39 -4.19 -6.08
C ILE A 121 -8.88 -5.61 -5.75
N GLU A 122 -8.91 -5.98 -4.48
CA GLU A 122 -9.39 -7.31 -4.05
C GLU A 122 -10.84 -7.56 -4.45
N ASP A 123 -11.72 -6.58 -4.27
CA ASP A 123 -13.12 -6.68 -4.67
C ASP A 123 -13.26 -6.81 -6.21
N ALA A 124 -12.42 -6.11 -6.98
CA ALA A 124 -12.37 -6.25 -8.44
C ALA A 124 -11.85 -7.64 -8.87
N ILE A 125 -10.82 -8.17 -8.22
CA ILE A 125 -10.31 -9.53 -8.47
C ILE A 125 -11.42 -10.56 -8.23
N LYS A 126 -12.16 -10.44 -7.13
CA LYS A 126 -13.29 -11.33 -6.82
C LYS A 126 -14.38 -11.27 -7.90
N ALA A 127 -14.74 -10.07 -8.35
CA ALA A 127 -15.73 -9.88 -9.40
C ALA A 127 -15.29 -10.53 -10.71
N VAL A 128 -14.07 -10.25 -11.17
CA VAL A 128 -13.48 -10.87 -12.38
C VAL A 128 -13.40 -12.39 -12.24
N GLY A 129 -13.01 -12.88 -11.06
CA GLY A 129 -12.94 -14.32 -10.77
C GLY A 129 -14.28 -15.01 -10.93
N GLN A 130 -15.34 -14.43 -10.36
CA GLN A 130 -16.70 -14.96 -10.43
C GLN A 130 -17.28 -14.89 -11.83
N GLU A 131 -17.19 -13.74 -12.49
CA GLU A 131 -17.72 -13.51 -13.83
C GLU A 131 -17.00 -14.33 -14.90
N GLY A 132 -15.68 -14.47 -14.76
CA GLY A 132 -14.85 -15.22 -15.69
C GLY A 132 -14.79 -16.72 -15.43
N GLY A 133 -15.34 -17.22 -14.31
CA GLY A 133 -15.29 -18.63 -13.92
C GLY A 133 -13.86 -19.11 -13.64
N TYR A 134 -13.01 -18.23 -13.09
CA TYR A 134 -11.65 -18.61 -12.73
C TYR A 134 -11.63 -19.40 -11.42
N THR A 135 -10.86 -20.52 -11.40
CA THR A 135 -10.61 -21.30 -10.19
C THR A 135 -9.67 -20.54 -9.25
N TYR A 136 -8.62 -19.92 -9.82
CA TYR A 136 -7.68 -19.07 -9.11
C TYR A 136 -7.26 -17.90 -10.00
N ILE A 137 -7.02 -16.75 -9.35
CA ILE A 137 -6.34 -15.59 -9.93
C ILE A 137 -5.17 -15.27 -9.01
N PHE A 138 -3.96 -15.37 -9.53
CA PHE A 138 -2.73 -15.11 -8.78
C PHE A 138 -2.25 -13.67 -9.00
N ASP A 139 -1.85 -13.01 -7.94
CA ASP A 139 -1.18 -11.72 -8.04
C ASP A 139 0.33 -11.93 -8.08
N LEU A 140 0.94 -11.69 -9.23
CA LEU A 140 2.37 -11.92 -9.46
C LEU A 140 3.27 -10.94 -8.68
N ASN A 141 2.73 -9.82 -8.17
CA ASN A 141 3.48 -8.88 -7.34
C ASN A 141 3.44 -9.23 -5.84
N ARG A 142 2.46 -10.05 -5.41
CA ARG A 142 2.27 -10.41 -3.99
C ARG A 142 2.58 -11.87 -3.70
N THR A 143 2.62 -12.71 -4.72
CA THR A 143 2.87 -14.14 -4.60
C THR A 143 4.19 -14.48 -5.30
N GLU A 144 5.09 -15.19 -4.64
CA GLU A 144 6.32 -15.69 -5.26
C GLU A 144 5.99 -16.85 -6.20
N ILE A 145 5.59 -16.54 -7.41
CA ILE A 145 5.35 -17.53 -8.47
C ILE A 145 6.51 -17.43 -9.47
N PRO A 146 7.44 -18.42 -9.48
CA PRO A 146 8.64 -18.34 -10.29
C PRO A 146 8.37 -18.53 -11.79
N TYR A 147 7.22 -19.08 -12.15
CA TYR A 147 6.85 -19.36 -13.54
C TYR A 147 5.35 -19.37 -13.75
N VAL A 148 4.89 -18.70 -14.80
CA VAL A 148 3.51 -18.73 -15.29
C VAL A 148 3.49 -19.18 -16.74
N ASN A 149 2.72 -20.21 -17.04
CA ASN A 149 2.47 -20.61 -18.42
C ASN A 149 1.35 -19.74 -19.00
N GLU A 150 1.71 -18.77 -19.81
CA GLU A 150 0.76 -17.81 -20.42
C GLU A 150 -0.25 -18.48 -21.37
N ALA A 151 0.06 -19.69 -21.88
CA ALA A 151 -0.89 -20.45 -22.68
C ALA A 151 -2.02 -21.07 -21.86
N GLN A 152 -1.84 -21.24 -20.55
CA GLN A 152 -2.80 -21.86 -19.63
C GLN A 152 -3.34 -20.92 -18.55
N SER A 153 -2.70 -19.76 -18.35
CA SER A 153 -3.12 -18.73 -17.40
C SER A 153 -3.39 -17.42 -18.14
N THR A 154 -4.58 -16.90 -17.98
CA THR A 154 -4.99 -15.65 -18.64
C THR A 154 -4.55 -14.45 -17.81
N ASP A 155 -3.87 -13.49 -18.44
CA ASP A 155 -3.66 -12.17 -17.81
C ASP A 155 -4.99 -11.41 -17.80
N VAL A 156 -5.51 -11.17 -16.59
CA VAL A 156 -6.77 -10.46 -16.37
C VAL A 156 -6.56 -9.06 -15.79
N THR A 157 -5.32 -8.56 -15.77
CA THR A 157 -4.97 -7.23 -15.25
C THR A 157 -5.84 -6.14 -15.89
N CYS A 158 -6.02 -6.17 -17.23
CA CYS A 158 -6.85 -5.17 -17.94
C CYS A 158 -8.33 -5.20 -17.53
N LEU A 159 -8.87 -6.36 -17.13
CA LEU A 159 -10.28 -6.48 -16.73
C LEU A 159 -10.56 -5.76 -15.41
N LEU A 160 -9.53 -5.59 -14.56
CA LEU A 160 -9.67 -4.87 -13.30
C LEU A 160 -9.88 -3.36 -13.49
N TYR A 161 -9.40 -2.79 -14.61
CA TYR A 161 -9.61 -1.38 -14.94
C TYR A 161 -11.03 -1.07 -15.43
N THR A 162 -11.66 -2.05 -16.08
CA THR A 162 -12.96 -1.89 -16.73
C THR A 162 -14.13 -2.41 -15.90
N SER A 163 -13.84 -3.19 -14.85
CA SER A 163 -14.88 -3.74 -13.98
C SER A 163 -15.43 -2.65 -13.07
N PRO A 164 -16.71 -2.24 -13.22
CA PRO A 164 -17.33 -1.29 -12.30
C PRO A 164 -17.38 -1.88 -10.90
N SER A 165 -17.04 -1.05 -9.91
CA SER A 165 -17.12 -1.45 -8.51
C SER A 165 -18.49 -2.06 -8.19
N PRO A 166 -18.58 -3.13 -7.38
CA PRO A 166 -19.86 -3.72 -6.96
C PRO A 166 -20.85 -2.70 -6.39
N ARG A 167 -20.37 -1.57 -5.84
CA ARG A 167 -21.19 -0.48 -5.32
C ARG A 167 -21.82 0.39 -6.41
N ASP A 168 -21.28 0.43 -7.61
CA ASP A 168 -21.82 1.24 -8.71
C ASP A 168 -22.97 0.51 -9.41
N ARG A 169 -23.03 -0.83 -9.33
CA ARG A 169 -24.13 -1.65 -9.88
C ARG A 169 -25.44 -1.55 -9.12
N THR A 170 -25.42 -1.11 -7.85
CA THR A 170 -26.63 -0.99 -7.02
C THR A 170 -27.28 0.38 -7.12
N ARG A 171 -26.79 1.28 -7.98
CA ARG A 171 -27.30 2.65 -8.18
C ARG A 171 -28.03 2.87 -9.51
N SER A 172 -28.33 1.81 -10.25
CA SER A 172 -29.16 1.88 -11.47
C SER A 172 -30.56 1.32 -11.20
#